data_6d55074dc5f9b92d7e243191d8db9f65
#
_entry.id   6d55074dc5f9b92d7e243191d8db9f65
#
_cell.length_a   1.000
_cell.length_b   1.000
_cell.length_c   1.000
_cell.angle_alpha   90.00
_cell.angle_beta   90.00
_cell.angle_gamma   90.00
#
_symmetry.space_group_name_H-M   'P 1'
#
loop_
_entity.id
_entity.type
_entity.pdbx_description
1 polymer ?
#
loop_
_entity_poly.entity_id
_entity_poly.type
_entity_poly.pdbx_seq_one_letter_code
_entity_poly.pdbx_strand_id
1 'polypeptide(L)' 'MKLQQGQLWKKDGGFFRIVECERLSVTYKTMENPFAKEGEMHQVTKKEFCRLIKDAKLLP' A
#
# COMPACT_ATOMS: atom_id res chain seq x y z
N MET A 1 -0.50 13.59 5.30
CA MET A 1 -0.55 12.78 4.07
C MET A 1 -1.88 12.06 4.00
N LYS A 2 -2.50 12.09 2.85
CA LYS A 2 -3.83 11.51 2.68
C LYS A 2 -3.75 10.20 1.90
N LEU A 3 -4.23 9.14 2.50
CA LEU A 3 -4.27 7.82 1.86
C LEU A 3 -5.51 7.71 0.99
N GLN A 4 -5.35 7.18 -0.22
CA GLN A 4 -6.45 7.03 -1.16
C GLN A 4 -6.38 5.68 -1.86
N GLN A 5 -7.55 5.17 -2.21
CA GLN A 5 -7.65 3.95 -3.00
C GLN A 5 -6.91 4.11 -4.32
N GLY A 6 -6.17 3.09 -4.71
CA GLY A 6 -5.44 3.09 -5.97
C GLY A 6 -4.02 3.63 -5.89
N GLN A 7 -3.63 4.21 -4.77
CA GLN A 7 -2.26 4.69 -4.62
C GLN A 7 -1.28 3.52 -4.68
N LEU A 8 -0.14 3.76 -5.33
CA LEU A 8 0.93 2.79 -5.43
C LEU A 8 2.17 3.33 -4.71
N TRP A 9 2.67 2.55 -3.78
CA TRP A 9 3.84 2.90 -2.98
C TRP A 9 4.98 1.95 -3.29
N LYS A 10 6.19 2.48 -3.41
CA LYS A 10 7.39 1.67 -3.64
C LYS A 10 8.24 1.66 -2.39
N LYS A 11 8.61 0.45 -1.96
CA LYS A 11 9.52 0.24 -0.85
C LYS A 11 10.47 -0.89 -1.24
N ASP A 12 11.66 -0.91 -0.65
CA ASP A 12 12.73 -1.86 -0.96
C ASP A 12 12.24 -3.21 -1.50
N GLY A 13 12.48 -3.42 -2.80
CA GLY A 13 12.19 -4.71 -3.42
C GLY A 13 10.72 -5.03 -3.63
N GLY A 14 9.81 -4.09 -3.38
CA GLY A 14 8.41 -4.39 -3.55
C GLY A 14 7.54 -3.17 -3.71
N PHE A 15 6.27 -3.41 -3.98
CA PHE A 15 5.28 -2.36 -4.17
C PHE A 15 4.05 -2.66 -3.33
N PHE A 16 3.39 -1.61 -2.86
CA PHE A 16 2.13 -1.71 -2.13
C PHE A 16 1.08 -0.90 -2.87
N ARG A 17 -0.02 -1.53 -3.21
CA ARG A 17 -1.15 -0.82 -3.81
C ARG A 17 -2.30 -0.81 -2.82
N ILE A 18 -2.84 0.36 -2.54
CA ILE A 18 -4.02 0.47 -1.70
C ILE A 18 -5.22 0.01 -2.50
N VAL A 19 -5.80 -1.10 -2.08
CA VAL A 19 -6.99 -1.67 -2.72
C VAL A 19 -8.23 -1.01 -2.16
N GLU A 20 -8.26 -0.81 -0.86
CA GLU A 20 -9.40 -0.20 -0.20
C GLU A 20 -8.92 0.63 0.99
N CYS A 21 -9.43 1.83 1.12
CA CYS A 21 -9.09 2.70 2.21
C CYS A 21 -10.35 3.03 3.00
N GLU A 22 -10.48 2.46 4.17
CA GLU A 22 -11.61 2.70 5.05
C GLU A 22 -11.24 3.74 6.10
N ARG A 23 -12.21 4.05 6.96
CA ARG A 23 -12.04 5.09 7.97
C ARG A 23 -10.85 4.83 8.91
N LEU A 24 -10.72 3.59 9.36
CA LEU A 24 -9.69 3.23 10.34
C LEU A 24 -8.72 2.18 9.84
N SER A 25 -8.94 1.64 8.66
CA SER A 25 -8.12 0.55 8.14
C SER A 25 -7.79 0.73 6.67
N VAL A 26 -6.75 0.04 6.24
CA VAL A 26 -6.31 0.03 4.85
C VAL A 26 -6.11 -1.41 4.43
N THR A 27 -6.70 -1.78 3.30
CA THR A 27 -6.42 -3.06 2.66
C THR A 27 -5.48 -2.78 1.50
N TYR A 28 -4.33 -3.42 1.51
CA TYR A 28 -3.35 -3.21 0.47
C TYR A 28 -2.85 -4.54 -0.05
N LYS A 29 -2.26 -4.48 -1.23
CA LYS A 29 -1.71 -5.64 -1.92
C LYS A 29 -0.22 -5.46 -2.09
N THR A 30 0.56 -6.46 -1.67
CA THR A 30 2.00 -6.45 -1.88
C THR A 30 2.32 -7.12 -3.20
N MET A 31 3.24 -6.52 -3.96
CA MET A 31 3.59 -7.01 -5.30
C MET A 31 5.08 -6.87 -5.54
N GLU A 32 5.63 -7.74 -6.40
CA GLU A 32 7.03 -7.65 -6.78
C GLU A 32 7.27 -6.53 -7.79
N ASN A 33 6.25 -6.21 -8.59
CA ASN A 33 6.34 -5.13 -9.56
C ASN A 33 4.95 -4.51 -9.73
N PRO A 34 4.85 -3.28 -10.26
CA PRO A 34 3.58 -2.57 -10.33
C PRO A 34 2.57 -3.18 -11.29
N PHE A 35 3.01 -4.08 -12.15
CA PHE A 35 2.14 -4.74 -13.12
C PHE A 35 1.77 -6.17 -12.73
N ALA A 36 2.23 -6.63 -11.58
CA ALA A 36 1.93 -7.98 -11.12
C ALA A 36 0.44 -8.15 -10.89
N LYS A 37 -0.12 -9.23 -11.42
CA LYS A 37 -1.53 -9.57 -11.22
C LYS A 37 -1.72 -10.27 -9.89
N GLU A 38 -0.69 -10.95 -9.42
CA GLU A 38 -0.74 -11.68 -8.17
C GLU A 38 -0.01 -10.91 -7.07
N GLY A 39 -0.42 -11.16 -5.85
CA GLY A 39 0.18 -10.54 -4.68
C GLY A 39 -0.59 -10.94 -3.46
N GLU A 40 -0.09 -10.59 -2.30
CA GLU A 40 -0.76 -10.89 -1.05
C GLU A 40 -1.58 -9.69 -0.59
N MET A 41 -2.81 -9.97 -0.19
CA MET A 41 -3.69 -8.95 0.38
C MET A 41 -3.48 -8.89 1.88
N HIS A 42 -3.40 -7.69 2.41
CA HIS A 42 -3.25 -7.46 3.84
C HIS A 42 -4.19 -6.35 4.28
N GLN A 43 -4.74 -6.49 5.47
CA GLN A 43 -5.55 -5.45 6.07
C GLN A 43 -4.90 -5.03 7.38
N VAL A 44 -4.65 -3.73 7.53
CA VAL A 44 -4.01 -3.18 8.72
C VAL A 44 -4.71 -1.88 9.10
N THR A 45 -4.41 -1.37 10.27
CA THR A 45 -4.93 -0.05 10.65
C THR A 45 -4.20 1.01 9.85
N LYS A 46 -4.81 2.17 9.70
CA LYS A 46 -4.15 3.30 9.02
C LYS A 46 -2.84 3.66 9.70
N LYS A 47 -2.80 3.57 11.01
CA LYS A 47 -1.61 3.87 11.78
C LYS A 47 -0.48 2.90 11.42
N GLU A 48 -0.79 1.62 11.32
CA GLU A 48 0.20 0.63 10.92
C GLU A 48 0.64 0.82 9.48
N PHE A 49 -0.28 1.12 8.60
CA PHE A 49 0.06 1.35 7.20
C PHE A 49 0.98 2.57 7.05
N CYS A 50 0.71 3.64 7.79
CA CYS A 50 1.57 4.81 7.77
C CYS A 50 2.99 4.49 8.20
N ARG A 51 3.16 3.57 9.17
CA ARG A 51 4.49 3.11 9.56
C ARG A 51 5.16 2.32 8.45
N LEU A 52 4.39 1.48 7.76
CA LEU A 52 4.92 0.67 6.67
C LEU A 52 5.45 1.54 5.53
N ILE A 53 4.75 2.61 5.20
CA ILE A 53 5.11 3.47 4.07
C ILE A 53 6.01 4.63 4.45
N LYS A 54 6.46 4.69 5.69
CA LYS A 54 7.32 5.77 6.16
C LYS A 54 8.55 5.96 5.28
N ASP A 55 9.16 4.84 4.88
CA ASP A 55 10.34 4.85 4.03
C ASP A 55 10.01 4.55 2.57
N ALA A 56 8.74 4.52 2.23
CA ALA A 56 8.29 4.23 0.88
C ALA A 56 8.05 5.51 0.10
N LYS A 57 8.04 5.40 -1.23
CA LYS A 57 7.76 6.52 -2.12
C LYS A 57 6.40 6.32 -2.78
N LEU A 58 5.60 7.37 -2.77
CA LEU A 58 4.35 7.38 -3.51
C LEU A 58 4.67 7.57 -4.98
N LEU A 59 4.22 6.66 -5.81
CA LEU A 59 4.42 6.74 -7.26
C LEU A 59 3.27 7.48 -7.91
N PRO A 60 3.56 8.27 -8.96
CA PRO A 60 2.51 8.98 -9.70
C PRO A 60 1.58 8.06 -10.46
#